data_4834f8d2407613d1928899bd044f74ef
#
_entry.id   4834f8d2407613d1928899bd044f74ef
#
_cell.length_a   1.000
_cell.length_b   1.000
_cell.length_c   1.000
_cell.angle_alpha   90.00
_cell.angle_beta   90.00
_cell.angle_gamma   90.00
#
_symmetry.space_group_name_H-M   'P 1'
#
loop_
_entity.id
_entity.type
_entity.pdbx_description
1 polymer ?
#
loop_
_entity_poly.entity_id
_entity_poly.type
_entity_poly.pdbx_seq_one_letter_code
_entity_poly.pdbx_strand_id
1 'polypeptide(L)'
;MTRACDLACAHCRAEAIPTRDPLELSTLEAQALIDEVAWLGPPPPLLVMTGGDPMKRPDLTELVAYAAGRHVPVAFSPSATPLLTRGVIAELKAAGLKALSLSVDGSCPQIHDAFRGIPGVFERTMAAWEAAREFEIKVQINTTVSRLNLFDLPRMAHIVRPSPWVTWNT
;
A
#
# COMPACT_ATOMS: atom_id res chain seq x y z
N MET A 1 4.55 5.07 9.32
CA MET A 1 5.50 5.65 8.35
C MET A 1 5.29 7.16 8.24
N THR A 2 4.16 7.63 7.76
CA THR A 2 3.82 9.06 7.60
C THR A 2 2.31 9.25 7.64
N ARG A 3 1.83 10.44 8.04
CA ARG A 3 0.42 10.85 7.87
C ARG A 3 0.18 11.60 6.57
N ALA A 4 1.24 11.94 5.83
CA ALA A 4 1.13 12.65 4.56
C ALA A 4 0.44 11.79 3.50
N CYS A 5 -0.55 12.37 2.80
CA CYS A 5 -1.27 11.72 1.72
C CYS A 5 -1.91 12.76 0.81
N ASP A 6 -2.00 12.47 -0.49
CA ASP A 6 -2.68 13.33 -1.46
C ASP A 6 -4.13 12.92 -1.72
N LEU A 7 -4.62 11.85 -1.07
CA LEU A 7 -6.02 11.43 -1.16
C LEU A 7 -6.88 12.11 -0.09
N ALA A 8 -8.18 12.21 -0.35
CA ALA A 8 -9.18 12.77 0.55
C ALA A 8 -10.28 11.75 0.88
N CYS A 9 -9.88 10.54 1.24
CA CYS A 9 -10.78 9.41 1.47
C CYS A 9 -11.81 9.70 2.55
N ALA A 10 -13.09 9.45 2.28
CA ALA A 10 -14.19 9.67 3.22
C ALA A 10 -14.08 8.85 4.53
N HIS A 11 -13.34 7.73 4.50
CA HIS A 11 -13.16 6.79 5.62
C HIS A 11 -11.74 6.83 6.20
N CYS A 12 -10.96 7.90 5.97
CA CYS A 12 -9.55 7.97 6.35
C CYS A 12 -9.35 7.84 7.87
N ARG A 13 -8.83 6.70 8.33
CA ARG A 13 -8.52 6.46 9.75
C ARG A 13 -7.23 7.14 10.21
N ALA A 14 -6.34 7.45 9.26
CA ALA A 14 -5.04 8.07 9.56
C ALA A 14 -5.16 9.57 9.78
N GLU A 15 -6.34 10.16 9.56
CA GLU A 15 -6.51 11.63 9.54
C GLU A 15 -5.39 12.27 8.71
N ALA A 16 -5.24 11.81 7.47
CA ALA A 16 -4.13 12.18 6.61
C ALA A 16 -4.07 13.69 6.37
N ILE A 17 -2.86 14.20 6.26
CA ILE A 17 -2.54 15.59 5.99
C ILE A 17 -1.72 15.69 4.71
N PRO A 18 -1.72 16.83 3.98
CA PRO A 18 -1.01 16.91 2.69
C PRO A 18 0.52 16.83 2.79
N THR A 19 1.07 17.24 3.92
CA THR A 19 2.52 17.37 4.14
C THR A 19 3.01 16.45 5.24
N ARG A 20 4.30 16.10 5.19
CA ARG A 20 4.92 15.30 6.23
C ARG A 20 5.05 16.09 7.52
N ASP A 21 4.84 15.41 8.66
CA ASP A 21 5.09 15.96 9.97
C ASP A 21 6.60 15.99 10.25
N PRO A 22 7.17 17.11 10.71
CA PRO A 22 8.57 17.18 11.11
C PRO A 22 8.97 16.20 12.22
N LEU A 23 8.00 15.73 13.00
CA LEU A 23 8.22 14.77 14.09
C LEU A 23 8.12 13.29 13.65
N GLU A 24 8.02 13.01 12.33
CA GLU A 24 8.11 11.66 11.83
C GLU A 24 9.51 11.07 12.07
N LEU A 25 9.58 9.76 12.28
CA LEU A 25 10.85 9.07 12.45
C LEU A 25 11.83 9.43 11.32
N SER A 26 13.04 9.77 11.68
CA SER A 26 14.18 9.86 10.76
C SER A 26 14.49 8.48 10.16
N THR A 27 15.33 8.44 9.14
CA THR A 27 15.79 7.18 8.55
C THR A 27 16.46 6.27 9.59
N LEU A 28 17.34 6.84 10.43
CA LEU A 28 18.06 6.07 11.47
C LEU A 28 17.11 5.51 12.53
N GLU A 29 16.12 6.28 12.97
CA GLU A 29 15.12 5.80 13.93
C GLU A 29 14.22 4.72 13.32
N ALA A 30 13.87 4.84 12.03
CA ALA A 30 13.14 3.81 11.32
C ALA A 30 13.96 2.52 11.13
N GLN A 31 15.27 2.64 10.89
CA GLN A 31 16.19 1.49 10.85
C GLN A 31 16.31 0.82 12.21
N ALA A 32 16.44 1.60 13.29
CA ALA A 32 16.46 1.06 14.65
C ALA A 32 15.17 0.29 14.97
N LEU A 33 13.99 0.81 14.58
CA LEU A 33 12.73 0.08 14.71
C LEU A 33 12.72 -1.24 13.91
N ILE A 34 13.30 -1.26 12.70
CA ILE A 34 13.43 -2.48 11.90
C ILE A 34 14.34 -3.50 12.60
N ASP A 35 15.42 -3.05 13.25
CA ASP A 35 16.28 -3.91 14.04
C ASP A 35 15.53 -4.55 15.21
N GLU A 36 14.71 -3.80 15.93
CA GLU A 36 13.85 -4.35 16.98
C GLU A 36 12.86 -5.38 16.44
N VAL A 37 12.26 -5.12 15.26
CA VAL A 37 11.37 -6.10 14.62
C VAL A 37 12.12 -7.39 14.26
N ALA A 38 13.37 -7.29 13.81
CA ALA A 38 14.19 -8.46 13.50
C ALA A 38 14.47 -9.32 14.74
N TRP A 39 14.51 -8.73 15.95
CA TRP A 39 14.71 -9.43 17.22
C TRP A 39 13.47 -10.17 17.74
N LEU A 40 12.28 -9.92 17.19
CA LEU A 40 11.04 -10.55 17.66
C LEU A 40 10.92 -12.05 17.35
N GLY A 41 11.90 -12.62 16.70
CA GLY A 41 12.04 -14.09 16.56
C GLY A 41 12.44 -14.56 15.17
N PRO A 42 12.87 -15.84 15.03
CA PRO A 42 13.02 -16.56 13.78
C PRO A 42 11.74 -17.36 13.43
N PRO A 43 10.97 -17.09 12.38
CA PRO A 43 11.12 -15.94 11.48
C PRO A 43 10.61 -14.63 12.09
N PRO A 44 11.20 -13.48 11.72
CA PRO A 44 10.66 -12.20 12.15
C PRO A 44 9.26 -11.96 11.55
N PRO A 45 8.42 -11.15 12.23
CA PRO A 45 7.09 -10.85 11.74
C PRO A 45 7.12 -10.04 10.44
N LEU A 46 6.03 -10.10 9.66
CA LEU A 46 5.83 -9.27 8.49
C LEU A 46 5.68 -7.80 8.90
N LEU A 47 6.57 -6.94 8.42
CA LEU A 47 6.49 -5.51 8.61
C LEU A 47 5.62 -4.89 7.50
N VAL A 48 4.48 -4.30 7.88
CA VAL A 48 3.62 -3.59 6.91
C VAL A 48 3.95 -2.11 6.93
N MET A 49 4.56 -1.61 5.87
CA MET A 49 4.82 -0.18 5.69
C MET A 49 3.58 0.50 5.12
N THR A 50 2.94 1.29 5.95
CA THR A 50 1.67 1.99 5.66
C THR A 50 1.65 3.38 6.33
N GLY A 51 0.53 4.08 6.24
CA GLY A 51 0.34 5.39 6.87
C GLY A 51 -0.77 6.17 6.19
N GLY A 52 -0.53 7.42 5.86
CA GLY A 52 -1.26 8.14 4.82
C GLY A 52 -0.88 7.56 3.46
N ASP A 53 0.16 8.13 2.83
CA ASP A 53 0.83 7.52 1.68
C ASP A 53 2.31 7.32 1.99
N PRO A 54 2.78 6.10 2.24
CA PRO A 54 4.19 5.86 2.55
C PRO A 54 5.13 6.26 1.40
N MET A 55 4.63 6.43 0.16
CA MET A 55 5.37 7.01 -0.97
C MET A 55 5.83 8.46 -0.73
N LYS A 56 5.25 9.17 0.24
CA LYS A 56 5.70 10.50 0.63
C LYS A 56 7.06 10.49 1.35
N ARG A 57 7.54 9.33 1.81
CA ARG A 57 8.89 9.20 2.40
C ARG A 57 9.93 9.02 1.29
N PRO A 58 10.95 9.90 1.22
CA PRO A 58 12.00 9.81 0.19
C PRO A 58 12.94 8.62 0.41
N ASP A 59 13.05 8.13 1.64
CA ASP A 59 13.93 7.03 2.06
C ASP A 59 13.22 5.65 2.03
N LEU A 60 12.02 5.55 1.45
CA LEU A 60 11.21 4.33 1.48
C LEU A 60 11.95 3.11 0.91
N THR A 61 12.55 3.25 -0.27
CA THR A 61 13.28 2.15 -0.94
C THR A 61 14.49 1.70 -0.11
N GLU A 62 15.20 2.64 0.51
CA GLU A 62 16.30 2.37 1.44
C GLU A 62 15.82 1.55 2.65
N LEU A 63 14.70 1.93 3.26
CA LEU A 63 14.14 1.22 4.40
C LEU A 63 13.66 -0.19 4.03
N VAL A 64 13.10 -0.38 2.82
CA VAL A 64 12.74 -1.72 2.32
C VAL A 64 13.99 -2.59 2.15
N ALA A 65 15.04 -2.04 1.55
CA ALA A 65 16.32 -2.76 1.38
C ALA A 65 16.97 -3.09 2.73
N TYR A 66 16.94 -2.14 3.67
CA TYR A 66 17.46 -2.36 5.02
C TYR A 66 16.72 -3.49 5.73
N ALA A 67 15.39 -3.49 5.69
CA ALA A 67 14.59 -4.57 6.30
C ALA A 67 14.87 -5.94 5.64
N ALA A 68 15.00 -5.98 4.32
CA ALA A 68 15.37 -7.19 3.60
C ALA A 68 16.74 -7.72 4.02
N GLY A 69 17.74 -6.84 4.21
CA GLY A 69 19.07 -7.17 4.73
C GLY A 69 19.05 -7.71 6.17
N ARG A 70 18.03 -7.36 6.95
CA ARG A 70 17.76 -7.90 8.30
C ARG A 70 16.85 -9.12 8.31
N HIS A 71 16.53 -9.67 7.13
CA HIS A 71 15.60 -10.80 6.94
C HIS A 71 14.16 -10.51 7.42
N VAL A 72 13.79 -9.23 7.63
CA VAL A 72 12.43 -8.81 7.96
C VAL A 72 11.61 -8.73 6.68
N PRO A 73 10.58 -9.57 6.51
CA PRO A 73 9.72 -9.50 5.32
C PRO A 73 8.90 -8.22 5.34
N VAL A 74 8.84 -7.51 4.21
CA VAL A 74 8.11 -6.25 4.07
C VAL A 74 6.91 -6.41 3.15
N ALA A 75 5.75 -5.96 3.60
CA ALA A 75 4.59 -5.63 2.79
C ALA A 75 4.41 -4.12 2.72
N PHE A 76 3.89 -3.64 1.61
CA PHE A 76 3.72 -2.21 1.34
C PHE A 76 2.26 -1.89 1.04
N SER A 77 1.71 -0.86 1.69
CA SER A 77 0.32 -0.44 1.53
C SER A 77 0.23 1.03 1.11
N PRO A 78 0.40 1.32 -0.19
CA PRO A 78 0.39 2.67 -0.73
C PRO A 78 -1.02 3.20 -0.98
N SER A 79 -1.11 4.49 -1.23
CA SER A 79 -2.34 5.21 -1.56
C SER A 79 -2.48 5.43 -3.07
N ALA A 80 -2.11 4.61 -3.96
CA ALA A 80 -2.28 4.72 -5.42
C ALA A 80 -2.31 6.19 -5.96
N THR A 81 -1.41 7.02 -5.45
CA THR A 81 -1.16 8.40 -5.91
C THR A 81 -0.31 8.39 -7.19
N PRO A 82 -0.12 9.51 -7.89
CA PRO A 82 0.79 9.57 -9.03
C PRO A 82 2.24 9.15 -8.74
N LEU A 83 2.62 9.06 -7.46
CA LEU A 83 3.94 8.56 -7.04
C LEU A 83 4.09 7.06 -7.21
N LEU A 84 3.00 6.29 -7.20
CA LEU A 84 3.02 4.84 -7.35
C LEU A 84 3.08 4.45 -8.83
N THR A 85 4.27 4.55 -9.41
CA THR A 85 4.51 4.18 -10.80
C THR A 85 5.00 2.73 -10.93
N ARG A 86 4.89 2.18 -12.16
CA ARG A 86 5.46 0.87 -12.48
C ARG A 86 6.96 0.80 -12.17
N GLY A 87 7.72 1.89 -12.43
CA GLY A 87 9.16 1.96 -12.14
C GLY A 87 9.43 1.82 -10.64
N VAL A 88 8.70 2.56 -9.82
CA VAL A 88 8.82 2.47 -8.35
C VAL A 88 8.47 1.09 -7.82
N ILE A 89 7.45 0.44 -8.36
CA ILE A 89 7.09 -0.95 -7.97
C ILE A 89 8.23 -1.92 -8.30
N ALA A 90 8.89 -1.75 -9.46
CA ALA A 90 10.07 -2.53 -9.82
C ALA A 90 11.25 -2.28 -8.87
N GLU A 91 11.52 -1.01 -8.51
CA GLU A 91 12.58 -0.65 -7.56
C GLU A 91 12.31 -1.26 -6.17
N LEU A 92 11.09 -1.16 -5.67
CA LEU A 92 10.70 -1.77 -4.39
C LEU A 92 10.84 -3.30 -4.41
N LYS A 93 10.47 -3.95 -5.53
CA LYS A 93 10.71 -5.39 -5.71
C LYS A 93 12.17 -5.73 -5.65
N ALA A 94 13.02 -4.99 -6.36
CA ALA A 94 14.48 -5.16 -6.34
C ALA A 94 15.07 -4.94 -4.94
N ALA A 95 14.52 -4.00 -4.17
CA ALA A 95 14.87 -3.75 -2.77
C ALA A 95 14.43 -4.89 -1.81
N GLY A 96 13.59 -5.82 -2.25
CA GLY A 96 13.21 -6.99 -1.45
C GLY A 96 11.75 -7.03 -0.98
N LEU A 97 10.88 -6.14 -1.50
CA LEU A 97 9.45 -6.13 -1.19
C LEU A 97 8.81 -7.50 -1.46
N LYS A 98 8.02 -8.02 -0.51
CA LYS A 98 7.37 -9.33 -0.59
C LYS A 98 5.92 -9.28 -1.03
N ALA A 99 5.20 -8.24 -0.62
CA ALA A 99 3.77 -8.11 -0.91
C ALA A 99 3.36 -6.65 -1.08
N LEU A 100 2.33 -6.43 -1.89
CA LEU A 100 1.69 -5.13 -2.10
C LEU A 100 0.24 -5.23 -1.66
N SER A 101 -0.20 -4.29 -0.83
CA SER A 101 -1.59 -4.18 -0.40
C SER A 101 -2.23 -2.99 -1.10
N LEU A 102 -3.21 -3.25 -1.94
CA LEU A 102 -3.94 -2.22 -2.69
C LEU A 102 -5.37 -2.12 -2.18
N SER A 103 -5.87 -0.90 -2.14
CA SER A 103 -7.26 -0.68 -1.77
C SER A 103 -8.14 -0.57 -3.01
N VAL A 104 -9.21 -1.38 -3.06
CA VAL A 104 -10.24 -1.33 -4.09
C VAL A 104 -11.59 -1.22 -3.40
N ASP A 105 -12.24 -0.07 -3.50
CA ASP A 105 -13.52 0.22 -2.82
C ASP A 105 -14.68 0.44 -3.80
N GLY A 106 -14.48 0.10 -5.07
CA GLY A 106 -15.51 0.14 -6.12
C GLY A 106 -15.06 -0.62 -7.35
N SER A 107 -16.02 -1.13 -8.11
CA SER A 107 -15.79 -1.89 -9.35
C SER A 107 -15.51 -1.00 -10.56
N CYS A 108 -15.61 0.31 -10.41
CA CYS A 108 -15.40 1.28 -11.49
C CYS A 108 -14.89 2.61 -10.91
N PRO A 109 -14.36 3.50 -11.78
CA PRO A 109 -13.85 4.80 -11.36
C PRO A 109 -14.87 5.62 -10.58
N GLN A 110 -16.14 5.62 -11.00
CA GLN A 110 -17.20 6.45 -10.40
C GLN A 110 -17.42 6.11 -8.92
N ILE A 111 -17.35 4.85 -8.54
CA ILE A 111 -17.56 4.39 -7.16
C ILE A 111 -16.26 4.51 -6.37
N HIS A 112 -15.17 3.99 -6.92
CA HIS A 112 -13.88 3.99 -6.24
C HIS A 112 -13.33 5.38 -5.98
N ASP A 113 -13.31 6.24 -7.01
CA ASP A 113 -12.76 7.60 -6.89
C ASP A 113 -13.61 8.49 -5.98
N ALA A 114 -14.94 8.33 -6.01
CA ALA A 114 -15.82 9.01 -5.06
C ALA A 114 -15.51 8.61 -3.60
N PHE A 115 -15.17 7.34 -3.36
CA PHE A 115 -14.79 6.82 -2.05
C PHE A 115 -13.41 7.36 -1.60
N ARG A 116 -12.47 7.49 -2.54
CA ARG A 116 -11.10 7.98 -2.31
C ARG A 116 -10.97 9.50 -2.35
N GLY A 117 -12.00 10.22 -2.82
CA GLY A 117 -12.10 11.66 -2.87
C GLY A 117 -11.26 12.33 -3.97
N ILE A 118 -10.61 11.57 -4.86
CA ILE A 118 -9.73 12.07 -5.91
C ILE A 118 -9.96 11.28 -7.21
N PRO A 119 -10.18 11.95 -8.36
CA PRO A 119 -10.32 11.28 -9.65
C PRO A 119 -9.05 10.54 -10.09
N GLY A 120 -9.24 9.45 -10.83
CA GLY A 120 -8.17 8.66 -11.45
C GLY A 120 -7.42 7.73 -10.47
N VAL A 121 -7.90 7.56 -9.24
CA VAL A 121 -7.31 6.61 -8.28
C VAL A 121 -7.58 5.18 -8.72
N PHE A 122 -8.77 4.90 -9.29
CA PHE A 122 -9.11 3.57 -9.79
C PHE A 122 -8.12 3.08 -10.85
N GLU A 123 -7.89 3.89 -11.88
CA GLU A 123 -6.97 3.54 -12.96
C GLU A 123 -5.55 3.33 -12.44
N ARG A 124 -5.07 4.20 -11.54
CA ARG A 124 -3.75 4.04 -10.91
C ARG A 124 -3.66 2.77 -10.07
N THR A 125 -4.72 2.43 -9.34
CA THR A 125 -4.78 1.19 -8.55
C THR A 125 -4.71 -0.03 -9.46
N MET A 126 -5.47 -0.04 -10.56
CA MET A 126 -5.44 -1.14 -11.53
C MET A 126 -4.07 -1.26 -12.22
N ALA A 127 -3.45 -0.13 -12.59
CA ALA A 127 -2.11 -0.12 -13.17
C ALA A 127 -1.04 -0.64 -12.19
N ALA A 128 -1.13 -0.27 -10.90
CA ALA A 128 -0.24 -0.79 -9.86
C ALA A 128 -0.43 -2.30 -9.63
N TRP A 129 -1.68 -2.78 -9.70
CA TRP A 129 -1.97 -4.21 -9.60
C TRP A 129 -1.37 -4.99 -10.77
N GLU A 130 -1.54 -4.48 -11.99
CA GLU A 130 -0.94 -5.09 -13.19
C GLU A 130 0.60 -5.13 -13.10
N ALA A 131 1.23 -4.03 -12.65
CA ALA A 131 2.67 -3.98 -12.43
C ALA A 131 3.12 -5.00 -11.35
N ALA A 132 2.36 -5.12 -10.26
CA ALA A 132 2.65 -6.11 -9.22
C ALA A 132 2.59 -7.54 -9.76
N ARG A 133 1.62 -7.84 -10.63
CA ARG A 133 1.48 -9.13 -11.31
C ARG A 133 2.67 -9.40 -12.23
N GLU A 134 3.07 -8.40 -13.03
CA GLU A 134 4.23 -8.50 -13.94
C GLU A 134 5.53 -8.81 -13.18
N PHE A 135 5.73 -8.17 -12.02
CA PHE A 135 6.92 -8.39 -11.19
C PHE A 135 6.77 -9.53 -10.16
N GLU A 136 5.73 -10.34 -10.28
CA GLU A 136 5.48 -11.49 -9.38
C GLU A 136 5.50 -11.07 -7.90
N ILE A 137 4.85 -9.93 -7.59
CA ILE A 137 4.62 -9.48 -6.22
C ILE A 137 3.24 -9.98 -5.78
N LYS A 138 3.17 -10.61 -4.61
CA LYS A 138 1.89 -11.00 -4.01
C LYS A 138 1.04 -9.77 -3.74
N VAL A 139 -0.24 -9.82 -4.10
CA VAL A 139 -1.17 -8.69 -3.89
C VAL A 139 -2.24 -9.07 -2.89
N GLN A 140 -2.46 -8.19 -1.92
CA GLN A 140 -3.64 -8.20 -1.08
C GLN A 140 -4.54 -7.04 -1.50
N ILE A 141 -5.80 -7.32 -1.78
CA ILE A 141 -6.81 -6.30 -2.02
C ILE A 141 -7.57 -6.07 -0.72
N ASN A 142 -7.66 -4.82 -0.29
CA ASN A 142 -8.47 -4.40 0.85
C ASN A 142 -9.67 -3.59 0.38
N THR A 143 -10.83 -3.89 0.91
CA THR A 143 -12.07 -3.16 0.65
C THR A 143 -12.68 -2.73 1.98
N THR A 144 -12.89 -1.43 2.16
CA THR A 144 -13.69 -0.92 3.27
C THR A 144 -15.16 -0.96 2.88
N VAL A 145 -15.91 -1.90 3.44
CA VAL A 145 -17.34 -2.04 3.14
C VAL A 145 -18.13 -0.97 3.87
N SER A 146 -18.95 -0.25 3.15
CA SER A 146 -19.83 0.80 3.67
C SER A 146 -21.15 0.86 2.85
N ARG A 147 -22.06 1.73 3.25
CA ARG A 147 -23.31 1.98 2.48
C ARG A 147 -23.02 2.50 1.06
N LEU A 148 -21.84 3.09 0.82
CA LEU A 148 -21.47 3.66 -0.49
C LEU A 148 -21.15 2.58 -1.52
N ASN A 149 -20.69 1.40 -1.09
CA ASN A 149 -20.21 0.35 -1.98
C ASN A 149 -20.81 -1.05 -1.71
N LEU A 150 -21.69 -1.19 -0.71
CA LEU A 150 -22.27 -2.48 -0.32
C LEU A 150 -22.90 -3.23 -1.52
N PHE A 151 -23.65 -2.53 -2.36
CA PHE A 151 -24.32 -3.12 -3.52
C PHE A 151 -23.40 -3.36 -4.73
N ASP A 152 -22.16 -2.86 -4.67
CA ASP A 152 -21.15 -3.05 -5.70
C ASP A 152 -20.23 -4.26 -5.42
N LEU A 153 -20.24 -4.82 -4.23
CA LEU A 153 -19.40 -5.96 -3.83
C LEU A 153 -19.47 -7.16 -4.80
N PRO A 154 -20.65 -7.55 -5.34
CA PRO A 154 -20.71 -8.64 -6.31
C PRO A 154 -19.91 -8.34 -7.60
N ARG A 155 -19.92 -7.07 -8.08
CA ARG A 155 -19.13 -6.65 -9.24
C ARG A 155 -17.64 -6.61 -8.92
N MET A 156 -17.27 -6.13 -7.74
CA MET A 156 -15.88 -6.15 -7.27
C MET A 156 -15.34 -7.58 -7.19
N ALA A 157 -16.15 -8.55 -6.73
CA ALA A 157 -15.77 -9.95 -6.71
C ALA A 157 -15.40 -10.48 -8.10
N HIS A 158 -16.06 -10.02 -9.17
CA HIS A 158 -15.70 -10.39 -10.55
C HIS A 158 -14.35 -9.83 -10.99
N ILE A 159 -13.94 -8.68 -10.47
CA ILE A 159 -12.63 -8.07 -10.76
C ILE A 159 -11.52 -8.82 -10.00
N VAL A 160 -11.76 -9.16 -8.73
CA VAL A 160 -10.73 -9.74 -7.85
C VAL A 160 -10.54 -11.25 -8.08
N ARG A 161 -11.64 -11.98 -8.32
CA ARG A 161 -11.68 -13.44 -8.39
C ARG A 161 -10.77 -14.11 -9.44
N PRO A 162 -10.49 -13.51 -10.62
CA PRO A 162 -9.67 -14.18 -11.64
C PRO A 162 -8.18 -14.25 -11.31
N SER A 163 -7.70 -13.61 -10.27
CA SER A 163 -6.26 -13.52 -10.00
C SER A 163 -5.80 -14.56 -8.97
N PRO A 164 -4.96 -15.55 -9.34
CA PRO A 164 -4.57 -16.65 -8.46
C PRO A 164 -3.64 -16.24 -7.31
N TRP A 165 -3.10 -15.03 -7.34
CA TRP A 165 -2.13 -14.52 -6.36
C TRP A 165 -2.68 -13.40 -5.47
N VAL A 166 -4.01 -13.29 -5.41
CA VAL A 166 -4.69 -12.21 -4.68
C VAL A 166 -5.41 -12.76 -3.47
N THR A 167 -5.16 -12.13 -2.32
CA THR A 167 -6.01 -12.25 -1.13
C THR A 167 -6.93 -11.04 -1.08
N TRP A 168 -8.24 -11.26 -0.91
CA TRP A 168 -9.21 -10.19 -0.77
C TRP A 168 -9.73 -10.13 0.67
N ASN A 169 -9.52 -8.99 1.32
CA ASN A 169 -10.01 -8.67 2.66
C ASN A 169 -11.12 -7.61 2.58
N THR A 170 -12.19 -7.84 3.31
CA THR A 170 -13.34 -6.91 3.43
C THR A 170 -13.63 -6.56 4.87
#